data_542eed85f191213b08601c86d52bb0ae
#
_entry.id   542eed85f191213b08601c86d52bb0ae
#
_cell.length_a   1.000
_cell.length_b   1.000
_cell.length_c   1.000
_cell.angle_alpha   90.00
_cell.angle_beta   90.00
_cell.angle_gamma   90.00
#
_symmetry.space_group_name_H-M   'P 1'
#
loop_
_entity.id
_entity.type
_entity.pdbx_description
1 polymer ?
#
loop_
_entity_poly.entity_id
_entity_poly.type
_entity_poly.pdbx_seq_one_letter_code
_entity_poly.pdbx_strand_id
1 'polypeptide(L)'
;IALGLAEKGKKVHLATTDPAAHLGYIIQESDAIKMSRIDEKQELADYQEEVLTKARQTMSPEDLAYVEEDLRSPCTQEIAVFRRFADIVATVDADVVVIDTAPTGHTLLLLDSSQSYAKEVERTSGEVPESVRQLLPVLQDPQQTEVVMVTLPENTPV
;
A
#
# COMPACT_ATOMS: atom_id res chain seq x y z
N ILE A 1 -10.19 3.17 -15.69
CA ILE A 1 -10.57 4.16 -14.67
C ILE A 1 -9.67 5.39 -14.79
N ALA A 2 -8.36 5.31 -14.59
CA ALA A 2 -7.44 6.46 -14.61
C ALA A 2 -7.58 7.32 -15.89
N LEU A 3 -7.55 6.69 -17.07
CA LEU A 3 -7.73 7.39 -18.36
C LEU A 3 -9.07 8.11 -18.43
N GLY A 4 -10.16 7.44 -18.07
CA GLY A 4 -11.49 8.04 -18.12
C GLY A 4 -11.70 9.20 -17.13
N LEU A 5 -10.96 9.20 -16.01
CA LEU A 5 -10.94 10.34 -15.08
C LEU A 5 -10.14 11.51 -15.65
N ALA A 6 -9.00 11.23 -16.27
CA ALA A 6 -8.17 12.26 -16.91
C ALA A 6 -8.88 12.92 -18.10
N GLU A 7 -9.63 12.14 -18.92
CA GLU A 7 -10.48 12.68 -19.99
C GLU A 7 -11.57 13.61 -19.48
N LYS A 8 -11.99 13.44 -18.23
CA LYS A 8 -12.94 14.35 -17.54
C LYS A 8 -12.24 15.55 -16.87
N GLY A 9 -10.96 15.75 -17.14
CA GLY A 9 -10.19 16.88 -16.66
C GLY A 9 -9.67 16.75 -15.22
N LYS A 10 -9.64 15.53 -14.65
CA LYS A 10 -9.08 15.27 -13.33
C LYS A 10 -7.58 15.02 -13.40
N LYS A 11 -6.84 15.53 -12.44
CA LYS A 11 -5.46 15.11 -12.19
C LYS A 11 -5.49 13.76 -11.47
N VAL A 12 -4.91 12.74 -12.09
CA VAL A 12 -4.94 11.37 -11.58
C VAL A 12 -3.54 10.91 -11.22
N HIS A 13 -3.38 10.33 -10.05
CA HIS A 13 -2.19 9.58 -9.68
C HIS A 13 -2.51 8.09 -9.62
N LEU A 14 -1.84 7.30 -10.46
CA LEU A 14 -1.98 5.84 -10.48
C LEU A 14 -0.83 5.22 -9.69
N ALA A 15 -1.14 4.50 -8.64
CA ALA A 15 -0.18 3.71 -7.87
C ALA A 15 -0.43 2.22 -8.13
N THR A 16 0.61 1.47 -8.49
CA THR A 16 0.51 0.04 -8.82
C THR A 16 1.64 -0.77 -8.20
N THR A 17 1.32 -2.02 -7.84
CA THR A 17 2.30 -3.04 -7.43
C THR A 17 2.67 -3.98 -8.58
N ASP A 18 2.07 -3.84 -9.77
CA ASP A 18 2.35 -4.72 -10.90
C ASP A 18 3.82 -4.62 -11.35
N PRO A 19 4.62 -5.70 -11.20
CA PRO A 19 6.01 -5.72 -11.63
C PRO A 19 6.18 -5.69 -13.15
N ALA A 20 5.16 -6.09 -13.89
CA ALA A 20 5.28 -6.38 -15.31
C ALA A 20 5.26 -5.13 -16.22
N ALA A 21 5.18 -3.91 -15.68
CA ALA A 21 5.23 -2.66 -16.42
C ALA A 21 4.29 -2.56 -17.65
N HIS A 22 3.29 -3.45 -17.76
CA HIS A 22 2.34 -3.45 -18.87
C HIS A 22 1.53 -2.15 -18.91
N LEU A 23 1.33 -1.52 -17.75
CA LEU A 23 0.66 -0.21 -17.66
C LEU A 23 1.40 0.90 -18.41
N GLY A 24 2.75 0.87 -18.43
CA GLY A 24 3.54 1.84 -19.19
C GLY A 24 3.37 1.76 -20.71
N TYR A 25 2.87 0.64 -21.25
CA TYR A 25 2.49 0.53 -22.66
C TYR A 25 1.09 1.07 -22.95
N ILE A 26 0.24 1.10 -21.95
CA ILE A 26 -1.18 1.49 -22.09
C ILE A 26 -1.37 2.94 -21.67
N ILE A 27 -0.67 3.37 -20.62
CA ILE A 27 -0.79 4.69 -20.02
C ILE A 27 0.53 5.43 -20.21
N GLN A 28 0.48 6.54 -20.96
CA GLN A 28 1.58 7.47 -21.01
C GLN A 28 1.40 8.54 -19.93
N GLU A 29 2.46 8.81 -19.18
CA GLU A 29 2.45 9.91 -18.23
C GLU A 29 2.26 11.24 -18.95
N SER A 30 1.46 12.09 -18.33
CA SER A 30 1.12 13.42 -18.82
C SER A 30 0.90 14.37 -17.63
N ASP A 31 0.57 15.61 -17.91
CA ASP A 31 0.18 16.54 -16.84
C ASP A 31 -1.10 16.11 -16.10
N ALA A 32 -1.96 15.33 -16.77
CA ALA A 32 -3.20 14.82 -16.21
C ALA A 32 -3.04 13.45 -15.51
N ILE A 33 -1.99 12.67 -15.85
CA ILE A 33 -1.77 11.34 -15.26
C ILE A 33 -0.32 11.21 -14.84
N LYS A 34 -0.10 10.99 -13.56
CA LYS A 34 1.18 10.57 -12.98
C LYS A 34 1.08 9.14 -12.51
N MET A 35 2.22 8.45 -12.48
CA MET A 35 2.26 7.06 -12.06
C MET A 35 3.38 6.82 -11.05
N SER A 36 3.07 6.06 -10.00
CA SER A 36 4.05 5.49 -9.08
C SER A 36 3.98 3.98 -9.13
N ARG A 37 5.14 3.38 -9.29
CA ARG A 37 5.30 1.94 -9.17
C ARG A 37 5.88 1.61 -7.80
N ILE A 38 5.28 0.64 -7.14
CA ILE A 38 5.73 0.14 -5.84
C ILE A 38 6.47 -1.19 -6.07
N ASP A 39 7.74 -1.23 -5.70
CA ASP A 39 8.50 -2.47 -5.66
C ASP A 39 8.33 -3.10 -4.28
N GLU A 40 7.47 -4.11 -4.20
CA GLU A 40 7.13 -4.79 -2.94
C GLU A 40 8.35 -5.35 -2.20
N LYS A 41 9.37 -5.80 -2.95
CA LYS A 41 10.60 -6.34 -2.34
C LYS A 41 11.45 -5.25 -1.73
N GLN A 42 11.55 -4.12 -2.42
CA GLN A 42 12.29 -2.97 -1.92
C GLN A 42 11.59 -2.37 -0.69
N GLU A 43 10.29 -2.16 -0.76
CA GLU A 43 9.51 -1.63 0.37
C GLU A 43 9.60 -2.55 1.59
N LEU A 44 9.56 -3.88 1.39
CA LEU A 44 9.77 -4.84 2.48
C LEU A 44 11.16 -4.72 3.09
N ALA A 45 12.20 -4.64 2.25
CA ALA A 45 13.58 -4.53 2.73
C ALA A 45 13.80 -3.24 3.53
N ASP A 46 13.29 -2.12 3.03
CA ASP A 46 13.39 -0.82 3.69
C ASP A 46 12.65 -0.81 5.04
N TYR A 47 11.45 -1.42 5.07
CA TYR A 47 10.70 -1.57 6.31
C TYR A 47 11.41 -2.45 7.34
N GLN A 48 11.94 -3.60 6.90
CA GLN A 48 12.69 -4.50 7.78
C GLN A 48 13.93 -3.80 8.35
N GLU A 49 14.68 -3.07 7.54
CA GLU A 49 15.86 -2.32 7.99
C GLU A 49 15.50 -1.24 9.00
N GLU A 50 14.42 -0.49 8.77
CA GLU A 50 13.92 0.53 9.70
C GLU A 50 13.60 -0.10 11.07
N VAL A 51 12.79 -1.17 11.08
CA VAL A 51 12.37 -1.84 12.33
C VAL A 51 13.56 -2.42 13.06
N LEU A 52 14.46 -3.13 12.36
CA LEU A 52 15.65 -3.74 12.97
C LEU A 52 16.61 -2.68 13.51
N THR A 53 16.76 -1.56 12.83
CA THR A 53 17.61 -0.46 13.29
C THR A 53 17.09 0.12 14.61
N LYS A 54 15.78 0.31 14.74
CA LYS A 54 15.14 0.74 15.99
C LYS A 54 15.25 -0.32 17.09
N ALA A 55 14.96 -1.58 16.76
CA ALA A 55 14.98 -2.68 17.71
C ALA A 55 16.40 -2.91 18.31
N ARG A 56 17.43 -2.82 17.50
CA ARG A 56 18.83 -2.97 17.95
C ARG A 56 19.26 -1.94 18.99
N GLN A 57 18.60 -0.79 19.06
CA GLN A 57 18.92 0.27 20.03
C GLN A 57 18.31 0.02 21.41
N THR A 58 17.23 -0.78 21.48
CA THR A 58 16.38 -0.87 22.67
C THR A 58 16.18 -2.30 23.20
N MET A 59 16.42 -3.32 22.37
CA MET A 59 16.09 -4.70 22.67
C MET A 59 17.32 -5.56 22.99
N SER A 60 17.08 -6.64 23.73
CA SER A 60 18.10 -7.67 23.96
C SER A 60 18.35 -8.50 22.69
N PRO A 61 19.51 -9.20 22.56
CA PRO A 61 19.76 -10.10 21.42
C PRO A 61 18.73 -11.22 21.28
N GLU A 62 18.14 -11.68 22.36
CA GLU A 62 17.12 -12.72 22.36
C GLU A 62 15.80 -12.18 21.81
N ASP A 63 15.36 -11.00 22.25
CA ASP A 63 14.15 -10.33 21.76
C ASP A 63 14.30 -9.93 20.28
N LEU A 64 15.51 -9.52 19.87
CA LEU A 64 15.79 -9.17 18.49
C LEU A 64 15.58 -10.36 17.54
N ALA A 65 15.92 -11.57 17.95
CA ALA A 65 15.71 -12.77 17.14
C ALA A 65 14.22 -13.03 16.87
N TYR A 66 13.33 -12.76 17.83
CA TYR A 66 11.89 -12.85 17.63
C TYR A 66 11.37 -11.79 16.66
N VAL A 67 11.88 -10.56 16.74
CA VAL A 67 11.51 -9.50 15.78
C VAL A 67 11.98 -9.87 14.37
N GLU A 68 13.18 -10.43 14.20
CA GLU A 68 13.69 -10.87 12.90
C GLU A 68 12.82 -11.99 12.30
N GLU A 69 12.28 -12.88 13.13
CA GLU A 69 11.37 -13.94 12.68
C GLU A 69 10.00 -13.37 12.25
N ASP A 70 9.42 -12.50 13.05
CA ASP A 70 8.16 -11.82 12.75
C ASP A 70 8.23 -11.03 11.44
N LEU A 71 9.35 -10.36 11.19
CA LEU A 71 9.60 -9.58 9.97
C LEU A 71 9.67 -10.42 8.67
N ARG A 72 9.78 -11.74 8.77
CA ARG A 72 9.72 -12.67 7.63
C ARG A 72 8.30 -13.10 7.28
N SER A 73 7.32 -12.65 8.07
CA SER A 73 5.91 -12.96 7.84
C SER A 73 5.42 -12.37 6.51
N PRO A 74 4.56 -13.06 5.76
CA PRO A 74 3.88 -12.47 4.60
C PRO A 74 3.12 -11.19 4.93
N CYS A 75 2.56 -11.08 6.14
CA CYS A 75 1.86 -9.86 6.59
C CYS A 75 2.78 -8.64 6.61
N THR A 76 4.08 -8.82 6.90
CA THR A 76 5.05 -7.73 6.92
C THR A 76 5.23 -7.09 5.54
N GLN A 77 5.24 -7.90 4.47
CA GLN A 77 5.30 -7.39 3.10
C GLN A 77 4.08 -6.52 2.79
N GLU A 78 2.91 -6.95 3.19
CA GLU A 78 1.68 -6.19 2.96
C GLU A 78 1.65 -4.89 3.77
N ILE A 79 2.16 -4.91 4.99
CA ILE A 79 2.34 -3.71 5.82
C ILE A 79 3.25 -2.70 5.11
N ALA A 80 4.38 -3.14 4.59
CA ALA A 80 5.33 -2.29 3.89
C ALA A 80 4.70 -1.64 2.64
N VAL A 81 4.02 -2.44 1.82
CA VAL A 81 3.31 -1.95 0.62
C VAL A 81 2.20 -0.97 1.01
N PHE A 82 1.43 -1.28 2.05
CA PHE A 82 0.36 -0.39 2.50
C PHE A 82 0.88 0.95 3.02
N ARG A 83 1.99 0.96 3.76
CA ARG A 83 2.67 2.20 4.16
C ARG A 83 3.04 3.05 2.95
N ARG A 84 3.59 2.41 1.90
CA ARG A 84 3.95 3.10 0.68
C ARG A 84 2.74 3.72 -0.03
N PHE A 85 1.62 3.01 -0.09
CA PHE A 85 0.37 3.58 -0.60
C PHE A 85 -0.07 4.79 0.23
N ALA A 86 0.00 4.69 1.56
CA ALA A 86 -0.36 5.79 2.44
C ALA A 86 0.50 7.04 2.20
N ASP A 87 1.80 6.86 2.04
CA ASP A 87 2.74 7.95 1.74
C ASP A 87 2.45 8.59 0.38
N ILE A 88 2.13 7.78 -0.63
CA ILE A 88 1.74 8.29 -1.95
C ILE A 88 0.48 9.13 -1.81
N VAL A 89 -0.58 8.62 -1.17
CA VAL A 89 -1.83 9.37 -1.00
C VAL A 89 -1.63 10.66 -0.24
N ALA A 90 -0.76 10.66 0.78
CA ALA A 90 -0.50 11.84 1.60
C ALA A 90 0.34 12.92 0.89
N THR A 91 1.14 12.55 -0.11
CA THR A 91 2.15 13.45 -0.69
C THR A 91 1.87 13.90 -2.12
N VAL A 92 1.00 13.19 -2.86
CA VAL A 92 0.75 13.52 -4.27
C VAL A 92 -0.22 14.68 -4.46
N ASP A 93 0.08 15.55 -5.43
CA ASP A 93 -0.83 16.59 -5.91
C ASP A 93 -1.73 16.04 -7.01
N ALA A 94 -2.85 15.43 -6.59
CA ALA A 94 -3.83 14.84 -7.51
C ALA A 94 -5.27 15.01 -6.98
N ASP A 95 -6.23 15.11 -7.90
CA ASP A 95 -7.66 15.12 -7.54
C ASP A 95 -8.15 13.72 -7.16
N VAL A 96 -7.53 12.69 -7.74
CA VAL A 96 -7.89 11.28 -7.52
C VAL A 96 -6.63 10.42 -7.52
N VAL A 97 -6.50 9.56 -6.52
CA VAL A 97 -5.51 8.48 -6.50
C VAL A 97 -6.20 7.17 -6.86
N VAL A 98 -5.70 6.51 -7.88
CA VAL A 98 -6.15 5.17 -8.29
C VAL A 98 -5.10 4.17 -7.82
N ILE A 99 -5.50 3.27 -6.92
CA ILE A 99 -4.64 2.20 -6.40
C ILE A 99 -4.98 0.92 -7.14
N ASP A 100 -4.01 0.39 -7.87
CA ASP A 100 -4.08 -0.90 -8.54
C ASP A 100 -3.35 -1.93 -7.67
N THR A 101 -4.14 -2.74 -6.98
CA THR A 101 -3.63 -3.72 -6.01
C THR A 101 -3.47 -5.09 -6.65
N ALA A 102 -2.49 -5.86 -6.19
CA ALA A 102 -2.49 -7.29 -6.47
C ALA A 102 -3.79 -7.94 -5.93
N PRO A 103 -4.33 -9.00 -6.57
CA PRO A 103 -5.58 -9.64 -6.17
C PRO A 103 -5.39 -10.52 -4.93
N THR A 104 -4.80 -9.99 -3.87
CA THR A 104 -4.64 -10.69 -2.61
C THR A 104 -5.81 -10.37 -1.70
N GLY A 105 -6.48 -11.40 -1.17
CA GLY A 105 -7.55 -11.25 -0.19
C GLY A 105 -7.10 -10.47 1.06
N HIS A 106 -5.81 -10.36 1.27
CA HIS A 106 -5.20 -9.64 2.38
C HIS A 106 -5.32 -8.12 2.25
N THR A 107 -5.26 -7.56 1.05
CA THR A 107 -5.48 -6.11 0.87
C THR A 107 -6.89 -5.71 1.37
N LEU A 108 -7.89 -6.55 1.11
CA LEU A 108 -9.25 -6.34 1.64
C LEU A 108 -9.31 -6.53 3.16
N LEU A 109 -8.56 -7.49 3.71
CA LEU A 109 -8.45 -7.69 5.15
C LEU A 109 -7.74 -6.52 5.84
N LEU A 110 -6.73 -5.92 5.21
CA LEU A 110 -6.09 -4.70 5.71
C LEU A 110 -7.07 -3.51 5.73
N LEU A 111 -7.94 -3.41 4.73
CA LEU A 111 -9.00 -2.39 4.69
C LEU A 111 -10.07 -2.62 5.77
N ASP A 112 -10.45 -3.87 6.02
CA ASP A 112 -11.46 -4.24 7.04
C ASP A 112 -10.88 -4.22 8.47
N SER A 113 -9.59 -4.55 8.61
CA SER A 113 -8.93 -4.68 9.91
C SER A 113 -8.09 -3.47 10.30
N SER A 114 -8.53 -2.25 9.98
CA SER A 114 -7.81 -1.02 10.33
C SER A 114 -7.31 -0.96 11.79
N GLN A 115 -8.07 -1.54 12.73
CA GLN A 115 -7.64 -1.67 14.11
C GLN A 115 -6.59 -2.78 14.32
N SER A 116 -6.66 -3.87 13.57
CA SER A 116 -5.68 -4.96 13.67
C SER A 116 -4.36 -4.55 13.02
N TYR A 117 -4.41 -3.81 11.90
CA TYR A 117 -3.24 -3.22 11.28
C TYR A 117 -2.52 -2.24 12.21
N ALA A 118 -3.25 -1.30 12.83
CA ALA A 118 -2.66 -0.36 13.78
C ALA A 118 -1.99 -1.09 14.96
N LYS A 119 -2.63 -2.13 15.50
CA LYS A 119 -2.05 -2.96 16.57
C LYS A 119 -0.81 -3.73 16.12
N GLU A 120 -0.78 -4.24 14.89
CA GLU A 120 0.36 -4.97 14.36
C GLU A 120 1.56 -4.05 14.13
N VAL A 121 1.32 -2.85 13.59
CA VAL A 121 2.35 -1.83 13.43
C VAL A 121 2.86 -1.34 14.79
N GLU A 122 1.96 -1.11 15.76
CA GLU A 122 2.35 -0.76 17.13
C GLU A 122 3.22 -1.85 17.78
N ARG A 123 2.89 -3.12 17.53
CA ARG A 123 3.66 -4.26 18.05
C ARG A 123 5.04 -4.37 17.44
N THR A 124 5.17 -4.11 16.13
CA THR A 124 6.40 -4.33 15.37
C THR A 124 7.32 -3.10 15.34
N SER A 125 6.79 -1.90 15.25
CA SER A 125 7.56 -0.66 15.08
C SER A 125 7.36 0.39 16.16
N GLY A 126 6.40 0.19 17.06
CA GLY A 126 6.11 1.11 18.16
C GLY A 126 5.32 2.36 17.80
N GLU A 127 5.29 2.76 16.54
CA GLU A 127 4.54 3.93 16.07
C GLU A 127 3.90 3.68 14.70
N VAL A 128 2.60 3.97 14.60
CA VAL A 128 1.90 4.01 13.32
C VAL A 128 2.25 5.31 12.60
N PRO A 129 2.80 5.26 11.36
CA PRO A 129 3.09 6.46 10.59
C PRO A 129 1.88 7.36 10.43
N GLU A 130 2.09 8.67 10.42
CA GLU A 130 1.01 9.64 10.29
C GLU A 130 0.26 9.51 8.96
N SER A 131 0.96 9.20 7.86
CA SER A 131 0.35 8.91 6.56
C SER A 131 -0.67 7.76 6.64
N VAL A 132 -0.35 6.70 7.38
CA VAL A 132 -1.23 5.55 7.62
C VAL A 132 -2.43 5.94 8.47
N ARG A 133 -2.21 6.73 9.55
CA ARG A 133 -3.30 7.21 10.41
C ARG A 133 -4.31 8.05 9.65
N GLN A 134 -3.84 8.87 8.71
CA GLN A 134 -4.68 9.72 7.88
C GLN A 134 -5.40 8.93 6.80
N LEU A 135 -4.76 7.91 6.22
CA LEU A 135 -5.35 7.11 5.14
C LEU A 135 -6.49 6.22 5.61
N LEU A 136 -6.36 5.59 6.79
CA LEU A 136 -7.36 4.62 7.26
C LEU A 136 -8.78 5.17 7.32
N PRO A 137 -9.06 6.36 7.89
CA PRO A 137 -10.39 6.96 7.87
C PRO A 137 -10.89 7.26 6.46
N VAL A 138 -9.98 7.70 5.56
CA VAL A 138 -10.32 8.01 4.15
C VAL A 138 -10.79 6.76 3.42
N LEU A 139 -10.11 5.63 3.63
CA LEU A 139 -10.48 4.35 3.00
C LEU A 139 -11.85 3.82 3.46
N GLN A 140 -12.29 4.16 4.67
CA GLN A 140 -13.58 3.77 5.23
C GLN A 140 -14.71 4.73 4.90
N ASP A 141 -14.40 5.90 4.40
CA ASP A 141 -15.40 6.92 4.05
C ASP A 141 -15.90 6.73 2.61
N PRO A 142 -17.17 6.30 2.40
CA PRO A 142 -17.73 6.10 1.07
C PRO A 142 -17.89 7.40 0.26
N GLN A 143 -17.67 8.56 0.86
CA GLN A 143 -17.64 9.83 0.14
C GLN A 143 -16.26 10.14 -0.45
N GLN A 144 -15.22 9.48 0.06
CA GLN A 144 -13.82 9.71 -0.34
C GLN A 144 -13.22 8.53 -1.09
N THR A 145 -13.70 7.31 -0.81
CA THR A 145 -13.13 6.08 -1.38
C THR A 145 -14.20 5.22 -2.05
N GLU A 146 -13.88 4.76 -3.25
CA GLU A 146 -14.68 3.80 -4.00
C GLU A 146 -13.83 2.55 -4.28
N VAL A 147 -14.34 1.38 -3.92
CA VAL A 147 -13.72 0.08 -4.24
C VAL A 147 -14.37 -0.48 -5.51
N VAL A 148 -13.56 -0.66 -6.54
CA VAL A 148 -14.01 -1.19 -7.83
C VAL A 148 -13.49 -2.62 -8.01
N MET A 149 -14.40 -3.59 -8.05
CA MET A 149 -14.06 -4.97 -8.38
C MET A 149 -14.04 -5.17 -9.89
N VAL A 150 -12.89 -5.62 -10.42
CA VAL A 150 -12.72 -5.94 -11.84
C VAL A 150 -12.63 -7.46 -12.00
N THR A 151 -13.56 -8.03 -12.75
CA THR A 151 -13.60 -9.47 -13.02
C THR A 151 -13.68 -9.74 -14.51
N LEU A 152 -13.12 -10.86 -14.95
CA LEU A 152 -13.29 -11.37 -16.30
C LEU A 152 -14.38 -12.46 -16.30
N PRO A 153 -15.24 -12.53 -17.32
CA PRO A 153 -16.28 -13.57 -17.44
C PRO A 153 -15.65 -14.90 -17.93
N GLU A 154 -14.71 -15.41 -17.18
CA GLU A 154 -14.03 -16.68 -17.46
C GLU A 154 -14.50 -17.77 -16.50
N ASN A 155 -14.48 -19.06 -16.97
CA ASN A 155 -14.85 -20.20 -16.15
C ASN A 155 -13.79 -20.57 -15.10
N THR A 156 -12.78 -19.77 -14.91
CA THR A 156 -11.81 -19.96 -13.84
C THR A 156 -12.46 -19.51 -12.53
N PRO A 157 -12.35 -20.27 -11.45
CA PRO A 157 -12.94 -19.87 -10.17
C PRO A 157 -12.34 -18.53 -9.74
N VAL A 158 -13.23 -17.60 -9.52
CA VAL A 158 -12.93 -16.28 -8.97
C VAL A 158 -12.79 -16.42 -7.46
#